data_c3f076379b0c9a96b791601cad2cf676
#
_entry.id   c3f076379b0c9a96b791601cad2cf676
#
_cell.length_a   1.000
_cell.length_b   1.000
_cell.length_c   1.000
_cell.angle_alpha   90.00
_cell.angle_beta   90.00
_cell.angle_gamma   90.00
#
_symmetry.space_group_name_H-M   'P 1'
#
loop_
_entity.id
_entity.type
_entity.pdbx_description
1 polymer ?
#
loop_
_entity_poly.entity_id
_entity_poly.type
_entity_poly.pdbx_seq_one_letter_code
_entity_poly.pdbx_strand_id
1 'polypeptide(L)'
;MRRVCRVPKLPVHRSPFTVHRSPFTVHQAALLSDFILSLPILLFSLVAHEYAHARTALWQGDDTGYSLGRVTLNPLPHIDPWMTVLLPALLWLTTSGSFLFGGAKPVPVTPRKYRNYVRGDLIVSSAGVITNFFLAFGCALLFVGFGALAAALPGMGDGLAILQRMMLRGIWLNMLLCVFNLIPIPPLDGSHLLYHALPPGVGARYRAIGQFGFIPLFALMMFFPPVLNFLLGPAQWGFWQLYNLVHPFGIGELWDFTRG
;
A
#
# COMPACT_ATOMS: atom_id res chain seq x y z
N MET A 1 14.97 -53.83 -51.77
CA MET A 1 15.21 -54.00 -50.31
C MET A 1 16.13 -52.89 -49.82
N ARG A 2 15.55 -51.85 -49.17
CA ARG A 2 16.34 -50.74 -48.58
C ARG A 2 16.45 -51.04 -47.06
N ARG A 3 17.68 -51.25 -46.60
CA ARG A 3 17.98 -51.40 -45.16
C ARG A 3 17.94 -50.03 -44.49
N VAL A 4 17.00 -49.87 -43.54
CA VAL A 4 16.90 -48.68 -42.67
C VAL A 4 17.90 -48.88 -41.53
N CYS A 5 19.00 -48.08 -41.50
CA CYS A 5 19.89 -47.97 -40.35
C CYS A 5 19.14 -47.38 -39.15
N ARG A 6 18.93 -48.14 -38.09
CA ARG A 6 18.48 -47.62 -36.78
C ARG A 6 19.69 -47.01 -36.07
N VAL A 7 19.61 -45.70 -35.84
CA VAL A 7 20.55 -45.01 -34.95
C VAL A 7 20.19 -45.36 -33.49
N PRO A 8 21.20 -45.82 -32.67
CA PRO A 8 20.93 -46.13 -31.27
C PRO A 8 20.65 -44.82 -30.50
N LYS A 9 19.55 -44.78 -29.76
CA LYS A 9 19.24 -43.69 -28.82
C LYS A 9 20.23 -43.75 -27.66
N LEU A 10 21.08 -42.72 -27.53
CA LEU A 10 21.92 -42.52 -26.36
C LEU A 10 21.09 -42.36 -25.09
N PRO A 11 21.47 -42.96 -23.95
CA PRO A 11 20.76 -42.77 -22.70
C PRO A 11 20.89 -41.31 -22.24
N VAL A 12 19.76 -40.64 -22.08
CA VAL A 12 19.72 -39.31 -21.45
C VAL A 12 20.13 -39.48 -20.00
N HIS A 13 21.34 -39.08 -19.67
CA HIS A 13 21.83 -39.01 -18.29
C HIS A 13 20.94 -37.95 -17.55
N ARG A 14 19.92 -38.42 -16.82
CA ARG A 14 19.18 -37.58 -15.89
C ARG A 14 20.12 -37.20 -14.75
N SER A 15 20.47 -35.93 -14.67
CA SER A 15 21.20 -35.36 -13.54
C SER A 15 20.52 -35.75 -12.22
N PRO A 16 21.24 -36.28 -11.21
CA PRO A 16 20.64 -36.70 -9.93
C PRO A 16 20.28 -35.52 -8.99
N PHE A 17 20.44 -34.28 -9.44
CA PHE A 17 20.11 -33.08 -8.66
C PHE A 17 18.75 -32.45 -9.08
N THR A 18 17.67 -33.20 -8.99
CA THR A 18 16.36 -32.60 -8.88
C THR A 18 16.17 -32.17 -7.43
N VAL A 19 16.48 -30.93 -7.13
CA VAL A 19 16.11 -30.32 -5.84
C VAL A 19 14.57 -30.28 -5.80
N HIS A 20 13.96 -31.25 -5.15
CA HIS A 20 12.54 -31.23 -4.78
C HIS A 20 12.38 -30.09 -3.76
N ARG A 21 12.09 -28.88 -4.25
CA ARG A 21 11.63 -27.79 -3.38
C ARG A 21 10.29 -28.19 -2.83
N SER A 22 10.17 -28.27 -1.49
CA SER A 22 8.88 -28.55 -0.86
C SER A 22 7.89 -27.45 -1.24
N PRO A 23 6.59 -27.75 -1.36
CA PRO A 23 5.55 -26.74 -1.62
C PRO A 23 5.62 -25.56 -0.63
N PHE A 24 6.01 -25.84 0.61
CA PHE A 24 6.22 -24.84 1.67
C PHE A 24 7.32 -23.83 1.33
N THR A 25 8.46 -24.27 0.79
CA THR A 25 9.56 -23.35 0.42
C THR A 25 9.23 -22.49 -0.79
N VAL A 26 8.43 -22.99 -1.74
CA VAL A 26 7.97 -22.22 -2.90
C VAL A 26 6.98 -21.12 -2.46
N HIS A 27 6.04 -21.46 -1.59
CA HIS A 27 5.07 -20.49 -1.05
C HIS A 27 5.76 -19.36 -0.25
N GLN A 28 6.71 -19.71 0.63
CA GLN A 28 7.46 -18.70 1.39
C GLN A 28 8.30 -17.78 0.48
N ALA A 29 8.92 -18.33 -0.57
CA ALA A 29 9.69 -17.52 -1.52
C ALA A 29 8.79 -16.56 -2.30
N ALA A 30 7.58 -16.97 -2.67
CA ALA A 30 6.60 -16.10 -3.31
C ALA A 30 6.16 -14.96 -2.38
N LEU A 31 5.81 -15.27 -1.13
CA LEU A 31 5.45 -14.25 -0.13
C LEU A 31 6.58 -13.23 0.10
N LEU A 32 7.82 -13.70 0.21
CA LEU A 32 8.97 -12.82 0.40
C LEU A 32 9.19 -11.91 -0.83
N SER A 33 9.07 -12.44 -2.05
CA SER A 33 9.18 -11.63 -3.25
C SER A 33 8.11 -10.54 -3.32
N ASP A 34 6.89 -10.88 -2.94
CA ASP A 34 5.77 -9.96 -2.90
C ASP A 34 5.96 -8.86 -1.86
N PHE A 35 6.47 -9.20 -0.69
CA PHE A 35 6.83 -8.25 0.34
C PHE A 35 7.89 -7.26 -0.16
N ILE A 36 8.99 -7.77 -0.72
CA ILE A 36 10.10 -6.95 -1.24
C ILE A 36 9.61 -6.00 -2.34
N LEU A 37 8.77 -6.47 -3.26
CA LEU A 37 8.21 -5.65 -4.33
C LEU A 37 7.23 -4.60 -3.82
N SER A 38 6.58 -4.85 -2.69
CA SER A 38 5.62 -3.92 -2.08
C SER A 38 6.31 -2.78 -1.31
N LEU A 39 7.51 -3.02 -0.75
CA LEU A 39 8.17 -2.05 0.13
C LEU A 39 8.44 -0.68 -0.52
N PRO A 40 9.03 -0.58 -1.73
CA PRO A 40 9.28 0.71 -2.36
C PRO A 40 8.00 1.51 -2.60
N ILE A 41 6.95 0.83 -3.05
CA ILE A 41 5.65 1.44 -3.31
C ILE A 41 5.00 1.89 -2.01
N LEU A 42 5.01 1.03 -0.98
CA LEU A 42 4.46 1.38 0.33
C LEU A 42 5.17 2.60 0.92
N LEU A 43 6.50 2.59 0.91
CA LEU A 43 7.30 3.70 1.43
C LEU A 43 7.00 5.00 0.67
N PHE A 44 6.98 4.95 -0.66
CA PHE A 44 6.65 6.11 -1.49
C PHE A 44 5.22 6.61 -1.21
N SER A 45 4.25 5.71 -1.10
CA SER A 45 2.84 6.06 -0.84
C SER A 45 2.66 6.73 0.53
N LEU A 46 3.33 6.21 1.57
CA LEU A 46 3.31 6.81 2.90
C LEU A 46 4.00 8.18 2.92
N VAL A 47 5.16 8.32 2.28
CA VAL A 47 5.89 9.60 2.21
C VAL A 47 5.08 10.64 1.44
N ALA A 48 4.46 10.28 0.33
CA ALA A 48 3.62 11.19 -0.44
C ALA A 48 2.37 11.63 0.34
N HIS A 49 1.77 10.72 1.11
CA HIS A 49 0.66 11.01 2.03
C HIS A 49 1.07 12.04 3.09
N GLU A 50 2.17 11.80 3.80
CA GLU A 50 2.70 12.73 4.81
C GLU A 50 3.14 14.08 4.21
N TYR A 51 3.75 14.05 3.04
CA TYR A 51 4.09 15.26 2.31
C TYR A 51 2.86 16.10 1.97
N ALA A 52 1.76 15.45 1.57
CA ALA A 52 0.51 16.14 1.27
C ALA A 52 -0.06 16.88 2.50
N HIS A 53 -0.04 16.23 3.68
CA HIS A 53 -0.41 16.89 4.94
C HIS A 53 0.50 18.09 5.24
N ALA A 54 1.83 17.90 5.18
CA ALA A 54 2.79 18.96 5.43
C ALA A 54 2.63 20.15 4.49
N ARG A 55 2.43 19.87 3.21
CA ARG A 55 2.31 20.91 2.16
C ARG A 55 1.01 21.69 2.28
N THR A 56 -0.10 21.00 2.52
CA THR A 56 -1.40 21.66 2.71
C THR A 56 -1.47 22.43 4.02
N ALA A 57 -0.88 21.93 5.11
CA ALA A 57 -0.74 22.66 6.37
C ALA A 57 0.00 23.96 6.19
N LEU A 58 1.11 23.94 5.46
CA LEU A 58 1.87 25.15 5.11
C LEU A 58 1.01 26.14 4.31
N TRP A 59 0.21 25.68 3.34
CA TRP A 59 -0.72 26.55 2.60
C TRP A 59 -1.83 27.14 3.49
N GLN A 60 -2.24 26.43 4.55
CA GLN A 60 -3.20 26.94 5.52
C GLN A 60 -2.60 27.89 6.56
N GLY A 61 -1.28 28.07 6.56
CA GLY A 61 -0.56 28.99 7.46
C GLY A 61 0.21 28.31 8.58
N ASP A 62 0.23 26.98 8.63
CA ASP A 62 1.03 26.21 9.59
C ASP A 62 2.41 25.86 9.01
N ASP A 63 3.43 26.53 9.50
CA ASP A 63 4.83 26.35 9.15
C ASP A 63 5.54 25.27 9.99
N THR A 64 4.83 24.58 10.89
CA THR A 64 5.45 23.64 11.84
C THR A 64 6.18 22.49 11.12
N GLY A 65 5.54 21.84 10.16
CA GLY A 65 6.16 20.79 9.36
C GLY A 65 7.32 21.30 8.50
N TYR A 66 7.19 22.51 7.97
CA TYR A 66 8.27 23.17 7.18
C TYR A 66 9.51 23.42 8.02
N SER A 67 9.35 24.03 9.19
CA SER A 67 10.45 24.37 10.11
C SER A 67 11.22 23.13 10.60
N LEU A 68 10.57 21.97 10.60
CA LEU A 68 11.17 20.69 10.96
C LEU A 68 11.70 19.88 9.77
N GLY A 69 11.73 20.49 8.56
CA GLY A 69 12.22 19.83 7.35
C GLY A 69 11.35 18.66 6.86
N ARG A 70 10.05 18.65 7.24
CA ARG A 70 9.11 17.56 6.90
C ARG A 70 8.36 17.76 5.58
N VAL A 71 8.47 18.94 4.95
CA VAL A 71 7.88 19.21 3.62
C VAL A 71 8.84 18.70 2.54
N THR A 72 8.99 17.39 2.45
CA THR A 72 9.91 16.73 1.53
C THR A 72 9.39 15.34 1.12
N LEU A 73 9.71 14.94 -0.11
CA LEU A 73 9.50 13.57 -0.60
C LEU A 73 10.69 12.64 -0.27
N ASN A 74 11.74 13.13 0.37
CA ASN A 74 12.81 12.29 0.90
C ASN A 74 12.21 11.36 2.00
N PRO A 75 12.34 10.04 1.90
CA PRO A 75 11.77 9.12 2.88
C PRO A 75 12.45 9.20 4.25
N LEU A 76 13.72 9.56 4.34
CA LEU A 76 14.50 9.48 5.57
C LEU A 76 13.88 10.23 6.76
N PRO A 77 13.37 11.48 6.63
CA PRO A 77 12.67 12.15 7.71
C PRO A 77 11.37 11.47 8.16
N HIS A 78 10.75 10.68 7.30
CA HIS A 78 9.46 10.04 7.54
C HIS A 78 9.57 8.59 8.02
N ILE A 79 10.79 8.02 8.07
CA ILE A 79 11.02 6.68 8.61
C ILE A 79 10.98 6.74 10.14
N ASP A 80 10.12 5.89 10.71
CA ASP A 80 10.12 5.55 12.13
C ASP A 80 10.65 4.12 12.27
N PRO A 81 11.75 3.89 13.04
CA PRO A 81 12.33 2.55 13.17
C PRO A 81 11.34 1.50 13.68
N TRP A 82 10.41 1.90 14.54
CA TRP A 82 9.39 1.00 15.10
C TRP A 82 8.23 0.78 14.17
N MET A 83 7.58 1.87 13.69
CA MET A 83 6.34 1.81 12.93
C MET A 83 6.57 1.48 11.45
N THR A 84 7.70 1.94 10.88
CA THR A 84 7.97 1.77 9.44
C THR A 84 8.74 0.48 9.17
N VAL A 85 9.56 -0.02 10.11
CA VAL A 85 10.47 -1.16 9.88
C VAL A 85 10.13 -2.34 10.78
N LEU A 86 10.21 -2.17 12.10
CA LEU A 86 10.13 -3.28 13.04
C LEU A 86 8.72 -3.87 13.10
N LEU A 87 7.69 -3.04 13.19
CA LEU A 87 6.30 -3.50 13.29
C LEU A 87 5.84 -4.25 12.04
N PRO A 88 6.03 -3.73 10.80
CA PRO A 88 5.72 -4.48 9.58
C PRO A 88 6.47 -5.81 9.50
N ALA A 89 7.77 -5.82 9.82
CA ALA A 89 8.58 -7.03 9.78
C ALA A 89 8.09 -8.07 10.81
N LEU A 90 7.79 -7.64 12.05
CA LEU A 90 7.28 -8.52 13.08
C LEU A 90 5.91 -9.09 12.72
N LEU A 91 4.99 -8.25 12.25
CA LEU A 91 3.66 -8.69 11.84
C LEU A 91 3.74 -9.65 10.65
N TRP A 92 4.58 -9.35 9.67
CA TRP A 92 4.79 -10.24 8.53
C TRP A 92 5.32 -11.61 8.97
N LEU A 93 6.32 -11.66 9.87
CA LEU A 93 6.88 -12.90 10.40
C LEU A 93 5.85 -13.70 11.23
N THR A 94 5.10 -13.03 12.11
CA THR A 94 4.16 -13.70 13.01
C THR A 94 2.89 -14.17 12.32
N THR A 95 2.48 -13.50 11.25
CA THR A 95 1.27 -13.84 10.48
C THR A 95 1.57 -14.66 9.22
N SER A 96 2.82 -15.12 9.05
CA SER A 96 3.26 -15.85 7.84
C SER A 96 2.94 -15.09 6.55
N GLY A 97 3.12 -13.78 6.58
CA GLY A 97 2.89 -12.90 5.42
C GLY A 97 1.43 -12.51 5.17
N SER A 98 0.50 -12.96 6.00
CA SER A 98 -0.93 -12.69 5.81
C SER A 98 -1.34 -11.26 6.16
N PHE A 99 -0.57 -10.59 6.99
CA PHE A 99 -0.90 -9.25 7.47
C PHE A 99 0.34 -8.34 7.49
N LEU A 100 0.22 -7.21 6.80
CA LEU A 100 1.24 -6.16 6.79
C LEU A 100 0.60 -4.86 7.27
N PHE A 101 1.08 -4.34 8.38
CA PHE A 101 0.69 -3.05 8.93
C PHE A 101 1.93 -2.27 9.35
N GLY A 102 1.95 -1.00 9.01
CA GLY A 102 3.03 -0.09 9.37
C GLY A 102 2.63 1.34 9.08
N GLY A 103 3.45 2.27 9.48
CA GLY A 103 3.21 3.69 9.28
C GLY A 103 4.49 4.48 9.08
N ALA A 104 4.36 5.65 8.46
CA ALA A 104 5.42 6.65 8.48
C ALA A 104 5.38 7.42 9.80
N LYS A 105 6.48 8.08 10.12
CA LYS A 105 6.51 9.06 11.20
C LYS A 105 5.63 10.25 10.81
N PRO A 106 4.51 10.50 11.52
CA PRO A 106 3.57 11.53 11.13
C PRO A 106 4.20 12.92 11.12
N VAL A 107 3.76 13.75 10.17
CA VAL A 107 4.18 15.15 10.14
C VAL A 107 3.45 15.90 11.25
N PRO A 108 4.18 16.61 12.13
CA PRO A 108 3.53 17.41 13.15
C PRO A 108 2.83 18.61 12.51
N VAL A 109 1.55 18.75 12.79
CA VAL A 109 0.72 19.87 12.38
C VAL A 109 0.17 20.59 13.62
N THR A 110 0.01 21.92 13.50
CA THR A 110 -0.52 22.77 14.56
C THR A 110 -1.79 23.48 14.07
N PRO A 111 -2.98 22.85 14.21
CA PRO A 111 -4.22 23.36 13.62
C PRO A 111 -4.60 24.77 14.09
N ARG A 112 -4.08 25.23 15.25
CA ARG A 112 -4.27 26.60 15.77
C ARG A 112 -3.62 27.67 14.89
N LYS A 113 -2.65 27.29 14.04
CA LYS A 113 -2.00 28.21 13.09
C LYS A 113 -2.76 28.35 11.77
N TYR A 114 -3.78 27.51 11.50
CA TYR A 114 -4.53 27.59 10.26
C TYR A 114 -5.29 28.92 10.18
N ARG A 115 -5.30 29.54 8.99
CA ARG A 115 -6.04 30.78 8.71
C ARG A 115 -7.52 30.66 9.05
N ASN A 116 -8.11 29.50 8.82
CA ASN A 116 -9.42 29.09 9.26
C ASN A 116 -9.32 27.68 9.83
N TYR A 117 -9.58 27.53 11.11
CA TYR A 117 -9.40 26.28 11.84
C TYR A 117 -10.15 25.11 11.22
N VAL A 118 -11.48 25.27 11.03
CA VAL A 118 -12.33 24.16 10.52
C VAL A 118 -11.96 23.79 9.09
N ARG A 119 -11.91 24.81 8.21
CA ARG A 119 -11.57 24.60 6.80
C ARG A 119 -10.15 24.05 6.63
N GLY A 120 -9.21 24.59 7.38
CA GLY A 120 -7.81 24.15 7.34
C GLY A 120 -7.65 22.71 7.79
N ASP A 121 -8.27 22.33 8.91
CA ASP A 121 -8.22 20.97 9.44
C ASP A 121 -8.84 19.96 8.47
N LEU A 122 -9.99 20.28 7.87
CA LEU A 122 -10.64 19.44 6.85
C LEU A 122 -9.75 19.25 5.59
N ILE A 123 -9.16 20.35 5.07
CA ILE A 123 -8.29 20.29 3.89
C ILE A 123 -7.04 19.48 4.19
N VAL A 124 -6.39 19.74 5.32
CA VAL A 124 -5.14 19.05 5.69
C VAL A 124 -5.41 17.58 5.91
N SER A 125 -6.43 17.22 6.69
CA SER A 125 -6.75 15.79 6.96
C SER A 125 -7.21 15.04 5.70
N SER A 126 -7.82 15.72 4.73
CA SER A 126 -8.18 15.06 3.46
C SER A 126 -7.02 14.91 2.49
N ALA A 127 -5.94 15.68 2.66
CA ALA A 127 -4.86 15.76 1.66
C ALA A 127 -4.13 14.42 1.45
N GLY A 128 -3.82 13.70 2.53
CA GLY A 128 -3.19 12.38 2.46
C GLY A 128 -4.07 11.35 1.75
N VAL A 129 -5.34 11.31 2.14
CA VAL A 129 -6.36 10.42 1.54
C VAL A 129 -6.51 10.66 0.03
N ILE A 130 -6.64 11.93 -0.38
CA ILE A 130 -6.74 12.34 -1.79
C ILE A 130 -5.47 11.96 -2.54
N THR A 131 -4.30 12.13 -1.95
CA THR A 131 -3.03 11.76 -2.55
C THR A 131 -2.95 10.26 -2.82
N ASN A 132 -3.30 9.43 -1.84
CA ASN A 132 -3.32 7.98 -2.03
C ASN A 132 -4.34 7.56 -3.11
N PHE A 133 -5.51 8.18 -3.15
CA PHE A 133 -6.48 7.93 -4.22
C PHE A 133 -5.87 8.19 -5.61
N PHE A 134 -5.26 9.34 -5.83
CA PHE A 134 -4.62 9.65 -7.12
C PHE A 134 -3.39 8.77 -7.40
N LEU A 135 -2.63 8.35 -6.38
CA LEU A 135 -1.51 7.42 -6.58
C LEU A 135 -1.99 6.05 -7.06
N ALA A 136 -3.15 5.56 -6.60
CA ALA A 136 -3.72 4.33 -7.13
C ALA A 136 -4.01 4.43 -8.63
N PHE A 137 -4.57 5.55 -9.10
CA PHE A 137 -4.78 5.81 -10.53
C PHE A 137 -3.44 5.98 -11.28
N GLY A 138 -2.46 6.65 -10.70
CA GLY A 138 -1.11 6.75 -11.26
C GLY A 138 -0.46 5.38 -11.46
N CYS A 139 -0.57 4.49 -10.47
CA CYS A 139 -0.12 3.09 -10.61
C CYS A 139 -0.88 2.35 -11.71
N ALA A 140 -2.20 2.57 -11.85
CA ALA A 140 -2.99 1.97 -12.92
C ALA A 140 -2.53 2.44 -14.31
N LEU A 141 -2.27 3.72 -14.49
CA LEU A 141 -1.73 4.29 -15.74
C LEU A 141 -0.35 3.73 -16.07
N LEU A 142 0.54 3.64 -15.08
CA LEU A 142 1.88 3.05 -15.25
C LEU A 142 1.80 1.56 -15.60
N PHE A 143 0.86 0.82 -15.01
CA PHE A 143 0.61 -0.58 -15.35
C PHE A 143 0.29 -0.73 -16.84
N VAL A 144 -0.64 0.06 -17.36
CA VAL A 144 -1.00 0.06 -18.80
C VAL A 144 0.20 0.47 -19.65
N GLY A 145 0.93 1.52 -19.24
CA GLY A 145 2.12 1.99 -19.94
C GLY A 145 3.20 0.92 -20.08
N PHE A 146 3.49 0.17 -19.02
CA PHE A 146 4.45 -0.93 -19.05
C PHE A 146 3.98 -2.08 -19.94
N GLY A 147 2.68 -2.38 -19.98
CA GLY A 147 2.11 -3.37 -20.90
C GLY A 147 2.28 -2.96 -22.35
N ALA A 148 1.97 -1.72 -22.69
CA ALA A 148 2.16 -1.17 -24.03
C ALA A 148 3.64 -1.16 -24.44
N LEU A 149 4.53 -0.81 -23.52
CA LEU A 149 5.98 -0.83 -23.75
C LEU A 149 6.51 -2.25 -24.00
N ALA A 150 6.02 -3.23 -23.26
CA ALA A 150 6.42 -4.63 -23.48
C ALA A 150 5.95 -5.16 -24.85
N ALA A 151 4.78 -4.76 -25.31
CA ALA A 151 4.31 -5.09 -26.64
C ALA A 151 5.21 -4.48 -27.73
N ALA A 152 5.76 -3.28 -27.50
CA ALA A 152 6.67 -2.60 -28.42
C ALA A 152 8.11 -3.12 -28.33
N LEU A 153 8.55 -3.62 -27.16
CA LEU A 153 9.92 -4.05 -26.86
C LEU A 153 9.93 -5.47 -26.22
N PRO A 154 9.69 -6.54 -26.99
CA PRO A 154 9.55 -7.91 -26.45
C PRO A 154 10.76 -8.38 -25.64
N GLY A 155 11.98 -7.90 -25.95
CA GLY A 155 13.20 -8.25 -25.21
C GLY A 155 13.27 -7.72 -23.78
N MET A 156 12.37 -6.81 -23.37
CA MET A 156 12.27 -6.25 -22.02
C MET A 156 11.08 -6.83 -21.23
N GLY A 157 10.37 -7.81 -21.76
CA GLY A 157 9.12 -8.32 -21.20
C GLY A 157 9.20 -8.72 -19.73
N ASP A 158 10.24 -9.47 -19.33
CA ASP A 158 10.39 -9.95 -17.94
C ASP A 158 10.58 -8.81 -16.94
N GLY A 159 11.42 -7.82 -17.28
CA GLY A 159 11.64 -6.65 -16.42
C GLY A 159 10.38 -5.80 -16.28
N LEU A 160 9.67 -5.58 -17.38
CA LEU A 160 8.41 -4.82 -17.40
C LEU A 160 7.27 -5.56 -16.66
N ALA A 161 7.25 -6.89 -16.68
CA ALA A 161 6.31 -7.69 -15.90
C ALA A 161 6.52 -7.52 -14.39
N ILE A 162 7.78 -7.41 -13.92
CA ILE A 162 8.09 -7.11 -12.52
C ILE A 162 7.55 -5.72 -12.15
N LEU A 163 7.78 -4.71 -12.99
CA LEU A 163 7.26 -3.36 -12.75
C LEU A 163 5.73 -3.34 -12.75
N GLN A 164 5.07 -4.09 -13.63
CA GLN A 164 3.61 -4.22 -13.60
C GLN A 164 3.11 -4.85 -12.29
N ARG A 165 3.78 -5.88 -11.78
CA ARG A 165 3.44 -6.47 -10.47
C ARG A 165 3.56 -5.44 -9.36
N MET A 166 4.62 -4.62 -9.37
CA MET A 166 4.76 -3.52 -8.42
C MET A 166 3.62 -2.51 -8.54
N MET A 167 3.22 -2.12 -9.76
CA MET A 167 2.10 -1.18 -9.96
C MET A 167 0.78 -1.78 -9.49
N LEU A 168 0.54 -3.04 -9.72
CA LEU A 168 -0.68 -3.72 -9.24
C LEU A 168 -0.75 -3.71 -7.70
N ARG A 169 0.38 -3.97 -7.03
CA ARG A 169 0.50 -3.78 -5.58
C ARG A 169 0.27 -2.34 -5.16
N GLY A 170 0.78 -1.39 -5.95
CA GLY A 170 0.57 0.04 -5.74
C GLY A 170 -0.90 0.44 -5.79
N ILE A 171 -1.68 -0.10 -6.72
CA ILE A 171 -3.12 0.11 -6.78
C ILE A 171 -3.77 -0.35 -5.48
N TRP A 172 -3.50 -1.59 -5.05
CA TRP A 172 -4.06 -2.16 -3.83
C TRP A 172 -3.67 -1.37 -2.59
N LEU A 173 -2.37 -1.12 -2.38
CA LEU A 173 -1.87 -0.42 -1.20
C LEU A 173 -2.43 1.00 -1.09
N ASN A 174 -2.51 1.74 -2.20
CA ASN A 174 -3.02 3.10 -2.17
C ASN A 174 -4.54 3.16 -1.99
N MET A 175 -5.31 2.22 -2.54
CA MET A 175 -6.73 2.09 -2.23
C MET A 175 -6.95 1.74 -0.77
N LEU A 176 -6.14 0.82 -0.22
CA LEU A 176 -6.19 0.45 1.18
C LEU A 176 -5.85 1.65 2.08
N LEU A 177 -4.75 2.36 1.83
CA LEU A 177 -4.35 3.54 2.61
C LEU A 177 -5.39 4.65 2.54
N CYS A 178 -5.98 4.89 1.37
CA CYS A 178 -7.05 5.87 1.17
C CYS A 178 -8.26 5.55 2.07
N VAL A 179 -8.81 4.34 1.97
CA VAL A 179 -10.02 3.96 2.72
C VAL A 179 -9.72 3.76 4.21
N PHE A 180 -8.56 3.19 4.55
CA PHE A 180 -8.14 3.00 5.93
C PHE A 180 -8.05 4.32 6.68
N ASN A 181 -7.42 5.35 6.08
CA ASN A 181 -7.33 6.67 6.70
C ASN A 181 -8.66 7.42 6.73
N LEU A 182 -9.67 7.01 5.95
CA LEU A 182 -11.04 7.54 6.06
C LEU A 182 -11.84 6.93 7.22
N ILE A 183 -11.36 5.84 7.85
CA ILE A 183 -12.04 5.26 9.01
C ILE A 183 -12.10 6.32 10.13
N PRO A 184 -13.30 6.59 10.66
CA PRO A 184 -13.47 7.65 11.65
C PRO A 184 -13.05 7.20 13.06
N ILE A 185 -11.81 6.80 13.22
CA ILE A 185 -11.23 6.38 14.52
C ILE A 185 -9.90 7.08 14.70
N PRO A 186 -9.70 7.87 15.78
CA PRO A 186 -8.38 8.43 16.07
C PRO A 186 -7.31 7.32 16.20
N PRO A 187 -6.10 7.51 15.69
CA PRO A 187 -5.53 8.77 15.17
C PRO A 187 -5.64 8.95 13.65
N LEU A 188 -6.54 8.26 12.96
CA LEU A 188 -6.68 8.31 11.50
C LEU A 188 -7.31 9.64 11.02
N ASP A 189 -7.02 10.04 9.78
CA ASP A 189 -7.47 11.30 9.18
C ASP A 189 -9.00 11.47 9.16
N GLY A 190 -9.72 10.38 8.91
CA GLY A 190 -11.19 10.34 8.95
C GLY A 190 -11.78 10.77 10.28
N SER A 191 -11.00 10.67 11.36
CA SER A 191 -11.44 11.15 12.67
C SER A 191 -11.58 12.67 12.74
N HIS A 192 -10.74 13.42 12.03
CA HIS A 192 -10.86 14.88 11.93
C HIS A 192 -12.10 15.28 11.15
N LEU A 193 -12.42 14.53 10.07
CA LEU A 193 -13.62 14.78 9.27
C LEU A 193 -14.88 14.56 10.09
N LEU A 194 -14.95 13.44 10.82
CA LEU A 194 -16.08 13.16 11.70
C LEU A 194 -16.19 14.18 12.85
N TYR A 195 -15.06 14.57 13.46
CA TYR A 195 -15.04 15.57 14.53
C TYR A 195 -15.77 16.85 14.14
N HIS A 196 -15.50 17.37 12.93
CA HIS A 196 -16.14 18.60 12.45
C HIS A 196 -17.60 18.42 12.02
N ALA A 197 -18.06 17.21 11.77
CA ALA A 197 -19.44 16.88 11.47
C ALA A 197 -20.32 16.72 12.74
N LEU A 198 -19.69 16.54 13.91
CA LEU A 198 -20.38 16.31 15.17
C LEU A 198 -20.76 17.63 15.88
N PRO A 199 -21.88 17.66 16.65
CA PRO A 199 -22.18 18.77 17.55
C PRO A 199 -21.04 19.00 18.56
N PRO A 200 -20.75 20.25 18.98
CA PRO A 200 -19.55 20.60 19.77
C PRO A 200 -19.34 19.74 21.02
N GLY A 201 -20.37 19.44 21.79
CA GLY A 201 -20.29 18.63 23.02
C GLY A 201 -19.94 17.16 22.75
N VAL A 202 -20.49 16.59 21.66
CA VAL A 202 -20.21 15.21 21.23
C VAL A 202 -18.82 15.16 20.61
N GLY A 203 -18.47 16.13 19.77
CA GLY A 203 -17.15 16.23 19.14
C GLY A 203 -16.03 16.32 20.16
N ALA A 204 -16.20 17.09 21.24
CA ALA A 204 -15.20 17.17 22.30
C ALA A 204 -14.92 15.81 22.98
N ARG A 205 -15.99 15.06 23.29
CA ARG A 205 -15.88 13.70 23.86
C ARG A 205 -15.23 12.72 22.88
N TYR A 206 -15.63 12.80 21.61
CA TYR A 206 -15.06 11.97 20.55
C TYR A 206 -13.55 12.24 20.36
N ARG A 207 -13.13 13.50 20.34
CA ARG A 207 -11.74 13.91 20.24
C ARG A 207 -10.89 13.39 21.43
N ALA A 208 -11.49 13.29 22.63
CA ALA A 208 -10.82 12.74 23.81
C ALA A 208 -10.43 11.26 23.63
N ILE A 209 -11.07 10.51 22.72
CA ILE A 209 -10.66 9.13 22.37
C ILE A 209 -9.23 9.12 21.80
N GLY A 210 -8.82 10.19 21.14
CA GLY A 210 -7.47 10.33 20.58
C GLY A 210 -6.33 10.22 21.63
N GLN A 211 -6.62 10.48 22.92
CA GLN A 211 -5.64 10.29 24.00
C GLN A 211 -5.16 8.84 24.14
N PHE A 212 -5.97 7.87 23.69
CA PHE A 212 -5.60 6.46 23.71
C PHE A 212 -4.75 6.03 22.49
N GLY A 213 -4.41 6.97 21.57
CA GLY A 213 -3.59 6.71 20.39
C GLY A 213 -4.17 5.59 19.53
N PHE A 214 -3.36 4.59 19.23
CA PHE A 214 -3.75 3.45 18.37
C PHE A 214 -4.59 2.37 19.07
N ILE A 215 -4.79 2.43 20.40
CA ILE A 215 -5.50 1.38 21.15
C ILE A 215 -6.91 1.10 20.58
N PRO A 216 -7.76 2.11 20.27
CA PRO A 216 -9.09 1.85 19.71
C PRO A 216 -9.05 1.13 18.37
N LEU A 217 -8.06 1.45 17.53
CA LEU A 217 -7.87 0.82 16.25
C LEU A 217 -7.42 -0.65 16.40
N PHE A 218 -6.46 -0.92 17.29
CA PHE A 218 -6.04 -2.31 17.59
C PHE A 218 -7.19 -3.12 18.20
N ALA A 219 -8.00 -2.51 19.07
CA ALA A 219 -9.19 -3.17 19.60
C ALA A 219 -10.18 -3.54 18.49
N LEU A 220 -10.43 -2.63 17.53
CA LEU A 220 -11.26 -2.92 16.37
C LEU A 220 -10.70 -4.10 15.57
N MET A 221 -9.40 -4.09 15.30
CA MET A 221 -8.74 -5.14 14.51
C MET A 221 -8.79 -6.50 15.20
N MET A 222 -8.61 -6.54 16.52
CA MET A 222 -8.52 -7.79 17.26
C MET A 222 -9.88 -8.38 17.64
N PHE A 223 -10.83 -7.54 18.07
CA PHE A 223 -12.10 -8.00 18.61
C PHE A 223 -13.26 -7.92 17.61
N PHE A 224 -13.12 -7.12 16.54
CA PHE A 224 -14.18 -6.89 15.56
C PHE A 224 -13.70 -6.99 14.11
N PRO A 225 -12.98 -8.08 13.70
CA PRO A 225 -12.50 -8.22 12.32
C PRO A 225 -13.59 -8.08 11.24
N PRO A 226 -14.83 -8.59 11.42
CA PRO A 226 -15.88 -8.41 10.42
C PRO A 226 -16.26 -6.93 10.19
N VAL A 227 -16.21 -6.11 11.25
CA VAL A 227 -16.48 -4.67 11.14
C VAL A 227 -15.36 -3.99 10.36
N LEU A 228 -14.09 -4.32 10.66
CA LEU A 228 -12.96 -3.81 9.89
C LEU A 228 -13.04 -4.20 8.42
N ASN A 229 -13.35 -5.46 8.12
CA ASN A 229 -13.51 -5.94 6.74
C ASN A 229 -14.63 -5.21 6.00
N PHE A 230 -15.75 -4.93 6.68
CA PHE A 230 -16.83 -4.11 6.12
C PHE A 230 -16.35 -2.68 5.82
N LEU A 231 -15.64 -2.04 6.75
CA LEU A 231 -15.10 -0.70 6.58
C LEU A 231 -14.06 -0.62 5.44
N LEU A 232 -13.29 -1.69 5.22
CA LEU A 232 -12.31 -1.78 4.13
C LEU A 232 -12.92 -2.28 2.81
N GLY A 233 -14.19 -2.68 2.80
CA GLY A 233 -14.91 -3.11 1.58
C GLY A 233 -14.76 -2.14 0.40
N PRO A 234 -14.89 -0.80 0.59
CA PRO A 234 -14.69 0.16 -0.49
C PRO A 234 -13.28 0.12 -1.10
N ALA A 235 -12.24 -0.22 -0.34
CA ALA A 235 -10.87 -0.38 -0.87
C ALA A 235 -10.79 -1.59 -1.80
N GLN A 236 -11.38 -2.72 -1.39
CA GLN A 236 -11.46 -3.93 -2.20
C GLN A 236 -12.26 -3.67 -3.48
N TRP A 237 -13.41 -3.04 -3.37
CA TRP A 237 -14.23 -2.70 -4.51
C TRP A 237 -13.48 -1.78 -5.50
N GLY A 238 -12.86 -0.70 -5.01
CA GLY A 238 -12.09 0.23 -5.84
C GLY A 238 -10.89 -0.44 -6.52
N PHE A 239 -10.19 -1.32 -5.80
CA PHE A 239 -9.12 -2.13 -6.39
C PHE A 239 -9.63 -2.99 -7.54
N TRP A 240 -10.73 -3.73 -7.36
CA TRP A 240 -11.28 -4.60 -8.41
C TRP A 240 -11.77 -3.81 -9.62
N GLN A 241 -12.32 -2.59 -9.43
CA GLN A 241 -12.69 -1.72 -10.57
C GLN A 241 -11.44 -1.35 -11.40
N LEU A 242 -10.37 -0.90 -10.74
CA LEU A 242 -9.13 -0.56 -11.43
C LEU A 242 -8.44 -1.79 -12.04
N TYR A 243 -8.41 -2.91 -11.31
CA TYR A 243 -7.87 -4.17 -11.79
C TYR A 243 -8.55 -4.62 -13.09
N ASN A 244 -9.89 -4.67 -13.11
CA ASN A 244 -10.65 -5.06 -14.29
C ASN A 244 -10.41 -4.13 -15.50
N LEU A 245 -10.13 -2.86 -15.25
CA LEU A 245 -9.80 -1.90 -16.29
C LEU A 245 -8.41 -2.12 -16.89
N VAL A 246 -7.40 -2.44 -16.04
CA VAL A 246 -5.99 -2.54 -16.47
C VAL A 246 -5.56 -3.96 -16.84
N HIS A 247 -6.22 -4.98 -16.34
CA HIS A 247 -5.91 -6.39 -16.54
C HIS A 247 -5.70 -6.79 -18.03
N PRO A 248 -6.46 -6.27 -19.03
CA PRO A 248 -6.23 -6.62 -20.42
C PRO A 248 -4.85 -6.23 -20.98
N PHE A 249 -4.14 -5.33 -20.29
CA PHE A 249 -2.79 -4.87 -20.63
C PHE A 249 -1.68 -5.63 -19.90
N GLY A 250 -2.02 -6.71 -19.19
CA GLY A 250 -1.07 -7.49 -18.40
C GLY A 250 -0.07 -8.29 -19.24
N ILE A 251 1.17 -8.41 -18.77
CA ILE A 251 2.24 -9.19 -19.39
C ILE A 251 2.27 -10.58 -18.74
N GLY A 252 2.05 -11.63 -19.53
CA GLY A 252 2.06 -13.03 -19.08
C GLY A 252 0.85 -13.39 -18.19
N GLU A 253 0.94 -14.54 -17.50
CA GLU A 253 -0.05 -14.92 -16.48
C GLU A 253 0.16 -14.05 -15.24
N LEU A 254 -0.52 -12.91 -15.23
CA LEU A 254 -0.56 -12.07 -14.06
C LEU A 254 -1.35 -12.78 -12.96
N TRP A 255 -0.70 -12.96 -11.88
CA TRP A 255 -1.11 -13.40 -10.57
C TRP A 255 -2.61 -13.60 -10.38
N ASP A 256 -2.96 -14.82 -10.09
CA ASP A 256 -4.29 -15.20 -9.69
C ASP A 256 -4.52 -14.81 -8.22
N PHE A 257 -4.97 -13.56 -7.99
CA PHE A 257 -5.39 -13.09 -6.66
C PHE A 257 -6.58 -13.90 -6.10
N THR A 258 -7.15 -14.82 -6.88
CA THR A 258 -8.28 -15.65 -6.48
C THR A 258 -7.84 -16.93 -5.77
N ARG A 259 -6.54 -17.23 -5.72
CA ARG A 259 -5.99 -18.47 -5.13
C ARG A 259 -5.33 -18.28 -3.76
N GLY A 260 -5.56 -17.15 -3.09
CA GLY A 260 -5.08 -16.88 -1.73
C GLY A 260 -6.13 -17.04 -0.66
#